data_8436e3619f0a275640acb28b5b1151b2
#
_entry.id   8436e3619f0a275640acb28b5b1151b2
#
_cell.length_a   1.000
_cell.length_b   1.000
_cell.length_c   1.000
_cell.angle_alpha   90.00
_cell.angle_beta   90.00
_cell.angle_gamma   90.00
#
_symmetry.space_group_name_H-M   'P 1'
#
loop_
_entity.id
_entity.type
_entity.pdbx_description
1 polymer ?
#
loop_
_entity_poly.entity_id
_entity_poly.type
_entity_poly.pdbx_seq_one_letter_code
_entity_poly.pdbx_strand_id
1 'polypeptide(L)'
;MIIDLPSTTTSKVNKKLVELRETGGAVALGRVLTLAIITDDGAQAEEAIAAANEASREHPCRVVLIAKGARRAAARLDAQIRIGGDAGASEVIMLRLYGPLADEGASCLVPLLLPDAPVVAWWPYETPKVPAEDPIGRLAHRRITDAKSERNPVKALEHRAAVYADGDTDLAWTRLTSWRALLATALDLPPHEKVESATVTGRADSPSTTLLAAWLASALGVPVTRVRAQDGQGIVSVVLQRRSGQIVLERPNGQFATLTQPGQPDRRLTLHRRSIRDCLIEELRRLDPDEIYSQTLQALPKVEGGSAGASTSRRGTGSRTRTKTATAGKSAGRAGGKTTARTAAAAPAATSPVAGTGTTRSRRTAEPKPSRRGSTAAARSRSRAKNGEDTAGEQG
;
A
#
# COMPACT_ATOMS: atom_id res chain seq x y z
N MET A 1 -10.68 26.54 8.18
CA MET A 1 -11.90 27.18 7.64
C MET A 1 -12.69 26.12 6.88
N ILE A 2 -14.00 26.00 7.18
CA ILE A 2 -14.93 25.07 6.51
C ILE A 2 -16.00 25.89 5.82
N ILE A 3 -16.32 25.55 4.57
CA ILE A 3 -17.33 26.22 3.75
C ILE A 3 -18.26 25.17 3.18
N ASP A 4 -19.54 25.26 3.49
CA ASP A 4 -20.58 24.39 2.97
C ASP A 4 -21.28 25.02 1.76
N LEU A 5 -21.49 24.22 0.74
CA LEU A 5 -22.15 24.58 -0.51
C LEU A 5 -23.29 23.58 -0.79
N PRO A 6 -24.46 23.74 -0.18
CA PRO A 6 -25.58 22.84 -0.41
C PRO A 6 -26.19 23.09 -1.81
N SER A 7 -26.71 22.03 -2.43
CA SER A 7 -27.38 22.07 -3.75
C SER A 7 -26.59 22.87 -4.80
N THR A 8 -25.32 22.49 -4.97
CA THR A 8 -24.34 23.22 -5.78
C THR A 8 -24.02 22.50 -7.10
N THR A 9 -23.02 23.02 -7.82
CA THR A 9 -22.43 22.41 -9.02
C THR A 9 -20.92 22.44 -8.92
N THR A 10 -20.23 21.54 -9.62
CA THR A 10 -18.76 21.52 -9.66
C THR A 10 -18.15 22.83 -10.14
N SER A 11 -18.81 23.53 -11.08
CA SER A 11 -18.39 24.86 -11.53
C SER A 11 -18.44 25.90 -10.42
N LYS A 12 -19.48 25.90 -9.58
CA LYS A 12 -19.57 26.79 -8.41
C LYS A 12 -18.51 26.43 -7.36
N VAL A 13 -18.26 25.14 -7.13
CA VAL A 13 -17.19 24.68 -6.24
C VAL A 13 -15.85 25.20 -6.73
N ASN A 14 -15.53 25.01 -8.02
CA ASN A 14 -14.27 25.47 -8.60
C ASN A 14 -14.13 27.01 -8.53
N LYS A 15 -15.20 27.77 -8.83
CA LYS A 15 -15.19 29.22 -8.68
C LYS A 15 -14.88 29.64 -7.23
N LYS A 16 -15.49 28.95 -6.24
CA LYS A 16 -15.22 29.24 -4.83
C LYS A 16 -13.79 28.91 -4.43
N LEU A 17 -13.20 27.84 -4.97
CA LEU A 17 -11.80 27.51 -4.75
C LEU A 17 -10.84 28.58 -5.30
N VAL A 18 -11.13 29.13 -6.48
CA VAL A 18 -10.34 30.24 -7.06
C VAL A 18 -10.43 31.47 -6.17
N GLU A 19 -11.63 31.87 -5.78
CA GLU A 19 -11.86 33.01 -4.88
C GLU A 19 -11.10 32.88 -3.55
N LEU A 20 -11.13 31.69 -2.96
CA LEU A 20 -10.42 31.40 -1.71
C LEU A 20 -8.89 31.47 -1.84
N ARG A 21 -8.36 31.15 -3.01
CA ARG A 21 -6.92 31.27 -3.28
C ARG A 21 -6.51 32.73 -3.47
N GLU A 22 -7.33 33.52 -4.15
CA GLU A 22 -7.09 34.94 -4.35
C GLU A 22 -7.13 35.73 -3.04
N THR A 23 -8.05 35.36 -2.14
CA THR A 23 -8.22 36.05 -0.84
C THR A 23 -7.30 35.47 0.27
N GLY A 24 -6.95 34.23 0.21
CA GLY A 24 -6.19 33.50 1.25
C GLY A 24 -4.66 33.61 1.17
N GLY A 25 -4.11 34.29 0.16
CA GLY A 25 -2.66 34.41 -0.04
C GLY A 25 -1.97 33.10 -0.44
N ALA A 26 -0.64 33.06 -0.36
CA ALA A 26 0.27 32.04 -0.92
C ALA A 26 0.17 30.59 -0.36
N VAL A 27 -0.87 30.25 0.39
CA VAL A 27 -1.09 28.87 0.90
C VAL A 27 -1.34 27.85 -0.23
N ALA A 28 -1.47 28.31 -1.47
CA ALA A 28 -1.77 27.48 -2.64
C ALA A 28 -0.53 26.85 -3.32
N LEU A 29 0.67 27.16 -2.88
CA LEU A 29 1.90 26.73 -3.54
C LEU A 29 2.41 25.40 -2.96
N GLY A 30 2.61 24.39 -3.81
CA GLY A 30 3.30 23.15 -3.48
C GLY A 30 2.46 21.87 -3.54
N ARG A 31 1.21 21.91 -4.02
CA ARG A 31 0.44 20.68 -4.23
C ARG A 31 1.00 19.93 -5.44
N VAL A 32 1.46 18.70 -5.19
CA VAL A 32 2.17 17.90 -6.20
C VAL A 32 1.28 16.86 -6.89
N LEU A 33 0.08 16.60 -6.33
CA LEU A 33 -0.86 15.62 -6.87
C LEU A 33 -2.31 15.91 -6.45
N THR A 34 -3.26 15.26 -7.12
CA THR A 34 -4.66 15.16 -6.68
C THR A 34 -4.92 13.76 -6.14
N LEU A 35 -5.36 13.66 -4.89
CA LEU A 35 -5.85 12.43 -4.28
C LEU A 35 -7.37 12.39 -4.36
N ALA A 36 -7.91 11.55 -5.23
CA ALA A 36 -9.34 11.26 -5.33
C ALA A 36 -9.69 10.10 -4.40
N ILE A 37 -10.59 10.31 -3.45
CA ILE A 37 -11.06 9.29 -2.51
C ILE A 37 -12.50 8.96 -2.86
N ILE A 38 -12.82 7.68 -3.01
CA ILE A 38 -14.15 7.24 -3.37
C ILE A 38 -14.70 6.34 -2.27
N THR A 39 -15.82 6.72 -1.67
CA THR A 39 -16.45 5.99 -0.56
C THR A 39 -17.95 6.27 -0.51
N ASP A 40 -18.67 5.56 0.33
CA ASP A 40 -20.02 5.92 0.69
C ASP A 40 -20.05 7.12 1.65
N ASP A 41 -21.17 7.86 1.66
CA ASP A 41 -21.36 8.99 2.57
C ASP A 41 -21.55 8.49 4.01
N GLY A 42 -21.00 9.22 5.00
CA GLY A 42 -21.08 8.90 6.41
C GLY A 42 -19.74 8.86 7.14
N ALA A 43 -19.65 8.06 8.21
CA ALA A 43 -18.46 7.95 9.06
C ALA A 43 -17.20 7.53 8.29
N GLN A 44 -17.34 6.64 7.32
CA GLN A 44 -16.25 6.17 6.47
C GLN A 44 -15.59 7.31 5.66
N ALA A 45 -16.38 8.27 5.21
CA ALA A 45 -15.88 9.45 4.50
C ALA A 45 -14.97 10.31 5.41
N GLU A 46 -15.38 10.53 6.65
CA GLU A 46 -14.58 11.32 7.61
C GLU A 46 -13.29 10.59 8.02
N GLU A 47 -13.34 9.26 8.22
CA GLU A 47 -12.14 8.45 8.49
C GLU A 47 -11.13 8.51 7.35
N ALA A 48 -11.60 8.43 6.10
CA ALA A 48 -10.75 8.53 4.92
C ALA A 48 -10.12 9.94 4.79
N ILE A 49 -10.89 11.00 5.05
CA ILE A 49 -10.37 12.37 5.09
C ILE A 49 -9.31 12.52 6.18
N ALA A 50 -9.55 11.99 7.37
CA ALA A 50 -8.59 12.09 8.47
C ALA A 50 -7.25 11.44 8.09
N ALA A 51 -7.28 10.24 7.50
CA ALA A 51 -6.08 9.55 7.03
C ALA A 51 -5.35 10.34 5.91
N ALA A 52 -6.11 10.90 4.96
CA ALA A 52 -5.56 11.71 3.88
C ALA A 52 -4.94 13.02 4.38
N ASN A 53 -5.58 13.71 5.34
CA ASN A 53 -5.07 14.92 5.94
C ASN A 53 -3.73 14.69 6.64
N GLU A 54 -3.59 13.58 7.35
CA GLU A 54 -2.34 13.22 8.00
C GLU A 54 -1.25 12.89 6.96
N ALA A 55 -1.60 12.16 5.90
CA ALA A 55 -0.66 11.84 4.83
C ALA A 55 -0.23 13.09 4.03
N SER A 56 -1.11 14.06 3.88
CA SER A 56 -0.85 15.30 3.16
C SER A 56 0.19 16.21 3.80
N ARG A 57 0.52 15.98 5.07
CA ARG A 57 1.61 16.72 5.74
C ARG A 57 2.98 16.37 5.16
N GLU A 58 3.15 15.14 4.68
CA GLU A 58 4.38 14.69 4.03
C GLU A 58 4.32 14.88 2.50
N HIS A 59 3.11 14.73 1.93
CA HIS A 59 2.87 14.86 0.49
C HIS A 59 1.72 15.84 0.24
N PRO A 60 2.00 17.16 0.19
CA PRO A 60 0.98 18.16 -0.04
C PRO A 60 0.16 17.88 -1.30
N CYS A 61 -1.15 17.69 -1.14
CA CYS A 61 -2.02 17.30 -2.23
C CYS A 61 -3.36 18.05 -2.17
N ARG A 62 -4.09 18.05 -3.31
CA ARG A 62 -5.52 18.34 -3.30
C ARG A 62 -6.24 17.03 -3.01
N VAL A 63 -7.04 16.99 -1.95
CA VAL A 63 -7.91 15.87 -1.64
C VAL A 63 -9.30 16.16 -2.18
N VAL A 64 -9.81 15.31 -3.08
CA VAL A 64 -11.19 15.37 -3.56
C VAL A 64 -11.88 14.08 -3.13
N LEU A 65 -12.75 14.16 -2.15
CA LEU A 65 -13.53 13.01 -1.70
C LEU A 65 -14.89 13.01 -2.40
N ILE A 66 -15.22 11.88 -3.00
CA ILE A 66 -16.50 11.59 -3.63
C ILE A 66 -17.26 10.64 -2.72
N ALA A 67 -18.22 11.18 -1.99
CA ALA A 67 -19.11 10.44 -1.10
C ALA A 67 -20.38 10.09 -1.85
N LYS A 68 -20.63 8.79 -2.06
CA LYS A 68 -21.82 8.28 -2.72
C LYS A 68 -22.96 8.23 -1.73
N GLY A 69 -23.93 9.10 -1.89
CA GLY A 69 -25.15 9.15 -1.08
C GLY A 69 -26.25 8.23 -1.61
N ALA A 70 -27.47 8.42 -1.12
CA ALA A 70 -28.63 7.59 -1.47
C ALA A 70 -28.96 7.66 -2.97
N ARG A 71 -28.78 6.56 -3.71
CA ARG A 71 -29.01 6.46 -5.16
C ARG A 71 -30.47 6.69 -5.58
N ARG A 72 -31.43 6.48 -4.67
CA ARG A 72 -32.87 6.70 -4.93
C ARG A 72 -33.34 8.10 -4.59
N ALA A 73 -32.45 8.97 -4.09
CA ALA A 73 -32.80 10.37 -3.83
C ALA A 73 -32.90 11.18 -5.13
N ALA A 74 -33.42 12.40 -5.03
CA ALA A 74 -33.35 13.35 -6.14
C ALA A 74 -31.88 13.68 -6.47
N ALA A 75 -31.58 13.94 -7.75
CA ALA A 75 -30.25 14.33 -8.20
C ALA A 75 -29.81 15.62 -7.49
N ARG A 76 -28.76 15.54 -6.69
CA ARG A 76 -28.20 16.67 -5.91
C ARG A 76 -26.74 16.47 -5.64
N LEU A 77 -25.99 17.56 -5.73
CA LEU A 77 -24.60 17.65 -5.28
C LEU A 77 -24.54 18.63 -4.12
N ASP A 78 -24.06 18.18 -2.97
CA ASP A 78 -23.66 19.04 -1.87
C ASP A 78 -22.14 19.01 -1.77
N ALA A 79 -21.50 20.16 -1.55
CA ALA A 79 -20.05 20.21 -1.42
C ALA A 79 -19.64 20.89 -0.12
N GLN A 80 -18.49 20.48 0.40
CA GLN A 80 -17.82 21.13 1.52
C GLN A 80 -16.35 21.34 1.16
N ILE A 81 -15.84 22.54 1.38
CA ILE A 81 -14.43 22.89 1.19
C ILE A 81 -13.80 23.12 2.55
N ARG A 82 -12.68 22.45 2.83
CA ARG A 82 -11.89 22.61 4.07
C ARG A 82 -10.50 23.11 3.70
N ILE A 83 -10.05 24.20 4.32
CA ILE A 83 -8.73 24.82 4.08
C ILE A 83 -8.08 25.22 5.38
N GLY A 84 -6.75 25.14 5.45
CA GLY A 84 -5.95 25.51 6.62
C GLY A 84 -5.97 24.41 7.69
N GLY A 85 -5.97 24.78 8.97
CA GLY A 85 -5.86 23.85 10.11
C GLY A 85 -6.80 22.65 10.05
N ASP A 86 -8.00 22.83 9.50
CA ASP A 86 -9.02 21.77 9.36
C ASP A 86 -8.74 20.81 8.19
N ALA A 87 -7.78 21.14 7.32
CA ALA A 87 -7.38 20.37 6.15
C ALA A 87 -5.89 19.94 6.19
N GLY A 88 -5.22 20.15 7.32
CA GLY A 88 -3.76 19.91 7.41
C GLY A 88 -2.98 20.78 6.42
N ALA A 89 -2.08 20.17 5.65
CA ALA A 89 -1.35 20.84 4.56
C ALA A 89 -2.11 20.83 3.22
N SER A 90 -3.31 20.22 3.20
CA SER A 90 -4.11 20.01 2.00
C SER A 90 -5.23 21.04 1.84
N GLU A 91 -5.84 20.99 0.68
CA GLU A 91 -7.17 21.53 0.37
C GLU A 91 -8.09 20.32 0.20
N VAL A 92 -9.08 20.20 1.07
CA VAL A 92 -10.03 19.08 1.03
C VAL A 92 -11.35 19.57 0.42
N ILE A 93 -11.80 18.88 -0.60
CA ILE A 93 -13.06 19.11 -1.27
C ILE A 93 -13.88 17.83 -1.10
N MET A 94 -14.95 17.88 -0.34
CA MET A 94 -15.89 16.77 -0.20
C MET A 94 -17.08 17.03 -1.13
N LEU A 95 -17.39 16.08 -2.00
CA LEU A 95 -18.57 16.07 -2.87
C LEU A 95 -19.51 14.96 -2.42
N ARG A 96 -20.69 15.29 -1.95
CA ARG A 96 -21.77 14.32 -1.65
C ARG A 96 -22.71 14.25 -2.84
N LEU A 97 -22.75 13.10 -3.51
CA LEU A 97 -23.51 12.88 -4.74
C LEU A 97 -24.74 12.02 -4.46
N TYR A 98 -25.91 12.54 -4.72
CA TYR A 98 -27.18 11.86 -4.49
C TYR A 98 -27.92 11.55 -5.80
N GLY A 99 -28.74 10.51 -5.75
CA GLY A 99 -29.53 10.07 -6.90
C GLY A 99 -28.63 9.57 -8.04
N PRO A 100 -28.99 9.83 -9.29
CA PRO A 100 -28.17 9.46 -10.47
C PRO A 100 -26.76 10.03 -10.46
N LEU A 101 -26.51 11.16 -9.79
CA LEU A 101 -25.18 11.76 -9.68
C LEU A 101 -24.18 10.89 -8.88
N ALA A 102 -24.68 9.96 -8.05
CA ALA A 102 -23.80 9.06 -7.29
C ALA A 102 -22.93 8.17 -8.21
N ASP A 103 -23.33 7.97 -9.46
CA ASP A 103 -22.60 7.21 -10.46
C ASP A 103 -21.76 8.12 -11.40
N GLU A 104 -21.88 9.44 -11.28
CA GLU A 104 -21.20 10.46 -12.09
C GLU A 104 -19.95 11.05 -11.43
N GLY A 105 -19.30 10.29 -10.57
CA GLY A 105 -18.15 10.75 -9.79
C GLY A 105 -17.00 11.29 -10.64
N ALA A 106 -16.69 10.67 -11.77
CA ALA A 106 -15.62 11.12 -12.66
C ALA A 106 -15.93 12.49 -13.30
N SER A 107 -17.15 12.69 -13.77
CA SER A 107 -17.61 13.95 -14.34
C SER A 107 -17.56 15.10 -13.33
N CYS A 108 -17.80 14.78 -12.05
CA CYS A 108 -17.68 15.73 -10.95
C CYS A 108 -16.22 15.99 -10.53
N LEU A 109 -15.32 15.02 -10.71
CA LEU A 109 -13.91 15.11 -10.34
C LEU A 109 -13.09 15.96 -11.33
N VAL A 110 -13.26 15.72 -12.64
CA VAL A 110 -12.43 16.32 -13.70
C VAL A 110 -12.26 17.84 -13.57
N PRO A 111 -13.30 18.65 -13.32
CA PRO A 111 -13.15 20.11 -13.19
C PRO A 111 -12.34 20.55 -11.96
N LEU A 112 -12.09 19.65 -11.02
CA LEU A 112 -11.41 19.91 -9.76
C LEU A 112 -9.97 19.38 -9.74
N LEU A 113 -9.52 18.70 -10.78
CA LEU A 113 -8.14 18.22 -10.88
C LEU A 113 -7.15 19.38 -10.93
N LEU A 114 -5.97 19.16 -10.40
CA LEU A 114 -4.85 20.08 -10.59
C LEU A 114 -4.32 19.92 -12.02
N PRO A 115 -4.13 21.00 -12.77
CA PRO A 115 -3.49 20.94 -14.07
C PRO A 115 -2.09 20.33 -13.96
N ASP A 116 -1.73 19.48 -14.91
CA ASP A 116 -0.39 18.87 -15.06
C ASP A 116 0.14 18.11 -13.83
N ALA A 117 -0.74 17.78 -12.88
CA ALA A 117 -0.39 17.03 -11.68
C ALA A 117 -0.95 15.61 -11.75
N PRO A 118 -0.22 14.60 -11.26
CA PRO A 118 -0.70 13.23 -11.25
C PRO A 118 -1.95 13.07 -10.38
N VAL A 119 -2.80 12.15 -10.79
CA VAL A 119 -4.02 11.77 -10.06
C VAL A 119 -3.79 10.42 -9.41
N VAL A 120 -4.12 10.32 -8.13
CA VAL A 120 -4.15 9.07 -7.38
C VAL A 120 -5.60 8.80 -6.98
N ALA A 121 -6.14 7.65 -7.32
CA ALA A 121 -7.46 7.20 -6.88
C ALA A 121 -7.31 6.22 -5.71
N TRP A 122 -8.10 6.42 -4.67
CA TRP A 122 -8.10 5.56 -3.48
C TRP A 122 -9.52 5.14 -3.12
N TRP A 123 -9.72 3.83 -3.06
CA TRP A 123 -10.94 3.19 -2.55
C TRP A 123 -10.63 2.54 -1.21
N PRO A 124 -10.92 3.19 -0.08
CA PRO A 124 -10.60 2.67 1.26
C PRO A 124 -11.45 1.47 1.69
N TYR A 125 -12.61 1.27 1.05
CA TYR A 125 -13.59 0.25 1.42
C TYR A 125 -14.06 -0.56 0.21
N GLU A 126 -15.16 -0.16 -0.42
CA GLU A 126 -15.67 -0.84 -1.60
C GLU A 126 -14.87 -0.46 -2.85
N THR A 127 -14.29 -1.47 -3.48
CA THR A 127 -13.48 -1.28 -4.67
C THR A 127 -14.28 -1.67 -5.92
N PRO A 128 -14.15 -0.97 -7.06
CA PRO A 128 -14.74 -1.39 -8.32
C PRO A 128 -14.17 -2.74 -8.76
N LYS A 129 -14.96 -3.49 -9.56
CA LYS A 129 -14.54 -4.82 -10.03
C LYS A 129 -13.19 -4.79 -10.75
N VAL A 130 -12.99 -3.81 -11.62
CA VAL A 130 -11.73 -3.56 -12.34
C VAL A 130 -11.33 -2.11 -12.10
N PRO A 131 -10.44 -1.83 -11.15
CA PRO A 131 -10.06 -0.45 -10.79
C PRO A 131 -9.56 0.37 -11.99
N ALA A 132 -8.79 -0.24 -12.88
CA ALA A 132 -8.27 0.43 -14.08
C ALA A 132 -9.34 0.78 -15.12
N GLU A 133 -10.49 0.12 -15.11
CA GLU A 133 -11.61 0.39 -16.01
C GLU A 133 -12.66 1.32 -15.40
N ASP A 134 -12.61 1.55 -14.09
CA ASP A 134 -13.48 2.52 -13.42
C ASP A 134 -13.28 3.92 -14.02
N PRO A 135 -14.33 4.71 -14.23
CA PRO A 135 -14.18 6.06 -14.82
C PRO A 135 -13.20 6.97 -14.09
N ILE A 136 -13.10 6.87 -12.75
CA ILE A 136 -12.09 7.61 -11.97
C ILE A 136 -10.73 6.92 -12.06
N GLY A 137 -10.72 5.60 -12.08
CA GLY A 137 -9.51 4.80 -12.21
C GLY A 137 -8.75 5.04 -13.51
N ARG A 138 -9.47 5.31 -14.60
CA ARG A 138 -8.89 5.70 -15.91
C ARG A 138 -8.18 7.05 -15.89
N LEU A 139 -8.57 7.94 -14.99
CA LEU A 139 -7.93 9.24 -14.81
C LEU A 139 -6.67 9.13 -13.93
N ALA A 140 -6.52 8.03 -13.19
CA ALA A 140 -5.51 7.90 -12.17
C ALA A 140 -4.22 7.24 -12.68
N HIS A 141 -3.09 7.82 -12.34
CA HIS A 141 -1.76 7.22 -12.53
C HIS A 141 -1.53 6.08 -11.54
N ARG A 142 -2.06 6.20 -10.33
CA ARG A 142 -2.01 5.18 -9.30
C ARG A 142 -3.39 4.93 -8.71
N ARG A 143 -3.74 3.65 -8.52
CA ARG A 143 -5.02 3.19 -8.00
C ARG A 143 -4.76 2.37 -6.75
N ILE A 144 -5.20 2.89 -5.61
CA ILE A 144 -4.97 2.31 -4.29
C ILE A 144 -6.26 1.64 -3.82
N THR A 145 -6.17 0.37 -3.44
CA THR A 145 -7.27 -0.41 -2.85
C THR A 145 -6.90 -0.88 -1.45
N ASP A 146 -7.84 -1.42 -0.68
CA ASP A 146 -7.58 -2.08 0.59
C ASP A 146 -8.40 -3.37 0.70
N ALA A 147 -7.84 -4.47 0.25
CA ALA A 147 -8.46 -5.78 0.34
C ALA A 147 -8.85 -6.16 1.77
N LYS A 148 -8.16 -5.64 2.78
CA LYS A 148 -8.46 -5.90 4.19
C LYS A 148 -9.85 -5.36 4.59
N SER A 149 -10.29 -4.29 3.99
CA SER A 149 -11.58 -3.63 4.29
C SER A 149 -12.76 -4.29 3.59
N GLU A 150 -12.51 -5.18 2.66
CA GLU A 150 -13.52 -5.90 1.89
C GLU A 150 -14.17 -7.02 2.72
N ARG A 151 -15.41 -7.36 2.39
CA ARG A 151 -16.18 -8.43 3.07
C ARG A 151 -15.46 -9.78 3.06
N ASN A 152 -14.75 -10.10 1.97
CA ASN A 152 -13.96 -11.31 1.78
C ASN A 152 -12.54 -10.95 1.36
N PRO A 153 -11.66 -10.59 2.31
CA PRO A 153 -10.36 -9.98 2.01
C PRO A 153 -9.45 -10.81 1.08
N VAL A 154 -9.40 -12.13 1.28
CA VAL A 154 -8.55 -13.00 0.46
C VAL A 154 -9.10 -13.14 -0.96
N LYS A 155 -10.42 -13.30 -1.11
CA LYS A 155 -11.06 -13.34 -2.44
C LYS A 155 -10.93 -12.00 -3.17
N ALA A 156 -11.02 -10.89 -2.43
CA ALA A 156 -10.76 -9.57 -3.00
C ALA A 156 -9.34 -9.50 -3.56
N LEU A 157 -8.33 -9.97 -2.82
CA LEU A 157 -6.96 -10.04 -3.30
C LEU A 157 -6.79 -10.93 -4.53
N GLU A 158 -7.38 -12.12 -4.53
CA GLU A 158 -7.37 -13.03 -5.70
C GLU A 158 -7.99 -12.36 -6.94
N HIS A 159 -9.08 -11.64 -6.73
CA HIS A 159 -9.70 -10.86 -7.79
C HIS A 159 -8.80 -9.74 -8.30
N ARG A 160 -8.12 -8.97 -7.40
CA ARG A 160 -7.14 -7.94 -7.78
C ARG A 160 -6.01 -8.52 -8.63
N ALA A 161 -5.53 -9.72 -8.27
CA ALA A 161 -4.50 -10.39 -9.04
C ALA A 161 -4.95 -10.74 -10.47
N ALA A 162 -6.22 -11.14 -10.61
CA ALA A 162 -6.79 -11.51 -11.92
C ALA A 162 -7.04 -10.31 -12.85
N VAL A 163 -7.25 -9.10 -12.29
CA VAL A 163 -7.57 -7.88 -13.04
C VAL A 163 -6.50 -6.79 -12.93
N TYR A 164 -5.31 -7.15 -12.45
CA TYR A 164 -4.22 -6.21 -12.24
C TYR A 164 -3.87 -5.44 -13.50
N ALA A 165 -3.68 -4.15 -13.35
CA ALA A 165 -3.10 -3.26 -14.36
C ALA A 165 -1.99 -2.41 -13.72
N ASP A 166 -1.02 -1.98 -14.53
CA ASP A 166 0.07 -1.13 -14.08
C ASP A 166 -0.47 0.12 -13.39
N GLY A 167 0.09 0.44 -12.21
CA GLY A 167 -0.38 1.50 -11.33
C GLY A 167 -1.40 1.05 -10.28
N ASP A 168 -1.89 -0.20 -10.32
CA ASP A 168 -2.69 -0.76 -9.24
C ASP A 168 -1.81 -1.15 -8.04
N THR A 169 -2.31 -0.89 -6.83
CA THR A 169 -1.70 -1.31 -5.57
C THR A 169 -2.76 -1.59 -4.51
N ASP A 170 -2.36 -2.24 -3.44
CA ASP A 170 -3.24 -2.55 -2.32
C ASP A 170 -2.54 -2.28 -0.98
N LEU A 171 -3.23 -1.63 -0.05
CA LEU A 171 -2.64 -1.33 1.27
C LEU A 171 -2.26 -2.60 2.06
N ALA A 172 -2.83 -3.76 1.72
CA ALA A 172 -2.37 -5.03 2.30
C ALA A 172 -0.92 -5.36 1.93
N TRP A 173 -0.46 -4.91 0.76
CA TRP A 173 0.93 -5.00 0.31
C TRP A 173 1.83 -4.02 1.04
N THR A 174 1.43 -2.77 1.13
CA THR A 174 2.18 -1.71 1.82
C THR A 174 2.37 -2.02 3.30
N ARG A 175 1.40 -2.71 3.94
CA ARG A 175 1.56 -3.19 5.32
C ARG A 175 2.69 -4.20 5.50
N LEU A 176 3.23 -4.76 4.42
CA LEU A 176 4.31 -5.75 4.45
C LEU A 176 5.72 -5.14 4.41
N THR A 177 5.87 -3.87 4.12
CA THR A 177 7.18 -3.23 3.89
C THR A 177 8.17 -3.55 5.00
N SER A 178 7.78 -3.38 6.27
CA SER A 178 8.67 -3.68 7.40
C SER A 178 8.97 -5.19 7.54
N TRP A 179 8.02 -6.07 7.24
CA TRP A 179 8.24 -7.51 7.24
C TRP A 179 9.25 -7.91 6.17
N ARG A 180 9.05 -7.43 4.95
CA ARG A 180 9.94 -7.69 3.81
C ARG A 180 11.35 -7.19 4.08
N ALA A 181 11.49 -5.98 4.61
CA ALA A 181 12.78 -5.39 4.98
C ALA A 181 13.52 -6.23 6.03
N LEU A 182 12.84 -6.64 7.12
CA LEU A 182 13.45 -7.44 8.17
C LEU A 182 13.86 -8.83 7.68
N LEU A 183 13.05 -9.48 6.85
CA LEU A 183 13.37 -10.80 6.28
C LEU A 183 14.54 -10.72 5.30
N ALA A 184 14.59 -9.69 4.45
CA ALA A 184 15.72 -9.44 3.57
C ALA A 184 17.01 -9.21 4.37
N THR A 185 16.97 -8.30 5.37
CA THR A 185 18.11 -8.06 6.26
C THR A 185 18.57 -9.31 6.99
N ALA A 186 17.63 -10.17 7.42
CA ALA A 186 17.99 -11.43 8.10
C ALA A 186 18.72 -12.41 7.15
N LEU A 187 18.41 -12.39 5.86
CA LEU A 187 19.06 -13.23 4.85
C LEU A 187 20.43 -12.66 4.41
N ASP A 188 20.63 -11.35 4.54
CA ASP A 188 21.91 -10.71 4.25
C ASP A 188 22.98 -10.96 5.33
N LEU A 189 22.59 -11.53 6.48
CA LEU A 189 23.52 -11.87 7.54
C LEU A 189 24.12 -13.28 7.32
N PRO A 190 25.41 -13.47 7.67
CA PRO A 190 26.02 -14.81 7.64
C PRO A 190 25.31 -15.82 8.55
N PRO A 191 25.31 -17.11 8.17
CA PRO A 191 25.83 -17.68 6.93
C PRO A 191 24.90 -17.44 5.74
N HIS A 192 25.48 -17.11 4.56
CA HIS A 192 24.73 -16.87 3.32
C HIS A 192 24.29 -18.20 2.69
N GLU A 193 23.32 -18.84 3.28
CA GLU A 193 22.78 -20.12 2.83
C GLU A 193 21.44 -19.93 2.11
N LYS A 194 21.19 -20.81 1.15
CA LYS A 194 19.89 -20.84 0.45
C LYS A 194 18.79 -21.26 1.41
N VAL A 195 17.65 -20.61 1.27
CA VAL A 195 16.39 -21.05 1.89
C VAL A 195 15.88 -22.28 1.12
N GLU A 196 15.48 -23.31 1.83
CA GLU A 196 14.94 -24.56 1.27
C GLU A 196 13.40 -24.54 1.23
N SER A 197 12.78 -23.92 2.23
CA SER A 197 11.32 -23.72 2.30
C SER A 197 10.98 -22.58 3.25
N ALA A 198 9.76 -22.06 3.15
CA ALA A 198 9.27 -21.05 4.06
C ALA A 198 7.86 -21.38 4.58
N THR A 199 7.56 -20.91 5.79
CA THR A 199 6.23 -21.02 6.40
C THR A 199 5.80 -19.64 6.88
N VAL A 200 4.61 -19.21 6.47
CA VAL A 200 4.00 -17.96 6.93
C VAL A 200 2.75 -18.28 7.75
N THR A 201 2.77 -17.94 9.03
CA THR A 201 1.66 -18.16 9.94
C THR A 201 0.90 -16.84 10.18
N GLY A 202 -0.40 -16.88 10.02
CA GLY A 202 -1.26 -15.72 10.27
C GLY A 202 -2.74 -16.04 10.13
N ARG A 203 -3.59 -15.03 10.30
CA ARG A 203 -5.04 -15.20 10.18
C ARG A 203 -5.42 -15.69 8.78
N ALA A 204 -6.44 -16.55 8.72
CA ALA A 204 -6.92 -17.13 7.48
C ALA A 204 -7.51 -16.07 6.52
N ASP A 205 -8.12 -15.02 7.07
CA ASP A 205 -8.74 -13.91 6.34
C ASP A 205 -7.78 -12.72 6.08
N SER A 206 -6.49 -12.87 6.37
CA SER A 206 -5.52 -11.79 6.19
C SER A 206 -4.94 -11.77 4.78
N PRO A 207 -5.23 -10.77 3.95
CA PRO A 207 -4.64 -10.64 2.62
C PRO A 207 -3.13 -10.40 2.70
N SER A 208 -2.65 -9.67 3.72
CA SER A 208 -1.22 -9.48 3.94
C SER A 208 -0.48 -10.79 4.22
N THR A 209 -1.09 -11.75 4.95
CA THR A 209 -0.48 -13.07 5.18
C THR A 209 -0.30 -13.82 3.85
N THR A 210 -1.32 -13.77 2.99
CA THR A 210 -1.29 -14.41 1.67
C THR A 210 -0.25 -13.75 0.75
N LEU A 211 -0.21 -12.41 0.72
CA LEU A 211 0.78 -11.66 -0.06
C LEU A 211 2.22 -11.92 0.41
N LEU A 212 2.45 -12.01 1.73
CA LEU A 212 3.80 -12.29 2.23
C LEU A 212 4.28 -13.69 1.81
N ALA A 213 3.38 -14.69 1.87
CA ALA A 213 3.70 -16.04 1.39
C ALA A 213 3.98 -16.05 -0.12
N ALA A 214 3.18 -15.36 -0.92
CA ALA A 214 3.39 -15.25 -2.36
C ALA A 214 4.68 -14.51 -2.72
N TRP A 215 5.01 -13.44 -1.98
CA TRP A 215 6.27 -12.73 -2.16
C TRP A 215 7.47 -13.62 -1.87
N LEU A 216 7.45 -14.39 -0.78
CA LEU A 216 8.52 -15.34 -0.47
C LEU A 216 8.65 -16.42 -1.54
N ALA A 217 7.52 -16.94 -2.05
CA ALA A 217 7.54 -17.93 -3.13
C ALA A 217 8.14 -17.36 -4.42
N SER A 218 7.82 -16.09 -4.74
CA SER A 218 8.37 -15.38 -5.91
C SER A 218 9.84 -15.06 -5.76
N ALA A 219 10.22 -14.46 -4.61
CA ALA A 219 11.56 -13.93 -4.40
C ALA A 219 12.62 -15.04 -4.15
N LEU A 220 12.24 -16.13 -3.47
CA LEU A 220 13.16 -17.21 -3.11
C LEU A 220 13.10 -18.42 -4.06
N GLY A 221 12.01 -18.56 -4.81
CA GLY A 221 11.82 -19.70 -5.70
C GLY A 221 11.69 -21.05 -4.97
N VAL A 222 11.16 -21.06 -3.73
CA VAL A 222 11.05 -22.23 -2.87
C VAL A 222 9.58 -22.52 -2.52
N PRO A 223 9.27 -23.76 -2.07
CA PRO A 223 7.94 -24.08 -1.53
C PRO A 223 7.62 -23.20 -0.32
N VAL A 224 6.43 -22.58 -0.33
CA VAL A 224 5.95 -21.75 0.78
C VAL A 224 4.60 -22.24 1.25
N THR A 225 4.53 -22.57 2.54
CA THR A 225 3.30 -23.03 3.20
C THR A 225 2.69 -21.89 4.01
N ARG A 226 1.40 -21.62 3.79
CA ARG A 226 0.62 -20.70 4.60
C ARG A 226 -0.14 -21.48 5.68
N VAL A 227 0.13 -21.17 6.95
CA VAL A 227 -0.49 -21.80 8.11
C VAL A 227 -1.48 -20.85 8.78
N ARG A 228 -2.66 -21.36 9.14
CA ARG A 228 -3.65 -20.59 9.89
C ARG A 228 -3.23 -20.48 11.35
N ALA A 229 -3.10 -19.24 11.83
CA ALA A 229 -2.96 -18.98 13.26
C ALA A 229 -4.29 -19.18 13.97
N GLN A 230 -4.25 -19.76 15.17
CA GLN A 230 -5.43 -19.88 16.05
C GLN A 230 -5.77 -18.52 16.66
N ASP A 231 -4.74 -17.80 17.11
CA ASP A 231 -4.82 -16.50 17.76
C ASP A 231 -3.97 -15.45 17.00
N GLY A 232 -4.17 -14.20 17.38
CA GLY A 232 -3.43 -13.08 16.79
C GLY A 232 -4.20 -12.39 15.66
N GLN A 233 -3.65 -11.27 15.20
CA GLN A 233 -4.24 -10.49 14.12
C GLN A 233 -3.21 -10.30 12.99
N GLY A 234 -3.57 -10.69 11.77
CA GLY A 234 -2.71 -10.59 10.60
C GLY A 234 -1.58 -11.64 10.65
N ILE A 235 -0.36 -11.23 10.32
CA ILE A 235 0.82 -12.10 10.33
C ILE A 235 1.33 -12.25 11.76
N VAL A 236 1.59 -13.50 12.16
CA VAL A 236 2.11 -13.88 13.49
C VAL A 236 3.57 -14.27 13.40
N SER A 237 3.93 -15.15 12.45
CA SER A 237 5.31 -15.57 12.29
C SER A 237 5.67 -15.93 10.85
N VAL A 238 6.97 -15.84 10.57
CA VAL A 238 7.60 -16.36 9.36
C VAL A 238 8.78 -17.24 9.77
N VAL A 239 8.85 -18.44 9.20
CA VAL A 239 9.95 -19.38 9.38
C VAL A 239 10.58 -19.61 8.02
N LEU A 240 11.89 -19.37 7.90
CA LEU A 240 12.68 -19.68 6.73
C LEU A 240 13.61 -20.86 7.08
N GLN A 241 13.40 -22.00 6.43
CA GLN A 241 14.21 -23.19 6.64
C GLN A 241 15.48 -23.13 5.81
N ARG A 242 16.64 -23.28 6.46
CA ARG A 242 17.96 -23.42 5.85
C ARG A 242 18.65 -24.67 6.35
N ARG A 243 19.76 -25.06 5.74
CA ARG A 243 20.54 -26.23 6.14
C ARG A 243 21.10 -26.10 7.55
N SER A 244 21.59 -24.93 7.93
CA SER A 244 22.17 -24.67 9.27
C SER A 244 21.10 -24.45 10.36
N GLY A 245 19.82 -24.39 10.00
CA GLY A 245 18.71 -24.18 10.92
C GLY A 245 17.73 -23.10 10.42
N GLN A 246 16.81 -22.74 11.28
CA GLN A 246 15.71 -21.83 10.93
C GLN A 246 16.04 -20.37 11.23
N ILE A 247 15.62 -19.48 10.34
CA ILE A 247 15.39 -18.07 10.69
C ILE A 247 13.93 -17.94 11.05
N VAL A 248 13.64 -17.42 12.24
CA VAL A 248 12.27 -17.23 12.73
C VAL A 248 12.06 -15.75 13.05
N LEU A 249 11.07 -15.14 12.41
CA LEU A 249 10.58 -13.79 12.75
C LEU A 249 9.17 -13.93 13.31
N GLU A 250 9.02 -13.74 14.61
CA GLU A 250 7.75 -13.92 15.32
C GLU A 250 7.26 -12.62 15.95
N ARG A 251 5.95 -12.31 15.80
CA ARG A 251 5.29 -11.11 16.35
C ARG A 251 3.94 -11.46 16.97
N PRO A 252 3.91 -12.01 18.19
CA PRO A 252 2.68 -12.51 18.78
C PRO A 252 1.69 -11.40 19.12
N ASN A 253 2.15 -10.24 19.57
CA ASN A 253 1.30 -9.15 20.10
C ASN A 253 1.07 -7.99 19.12
N GLY A 254 1.65 -8.04 17.91
CA GLY A 254 1.48 -7.02 16.88
C GLY A 254 2.27 -5.73 17.08
N GLN A 255 3.16 -5.64 18.07
CA GLN A 255 4.02 -4.48 18.36
C GLN A 255 5.50 -4.82 18.27
N PHE A 256 5.91 -5.86 18.95
CA PHE A 256 7.30 -6.29 18.99
C PHE A 256 7.44 -7.65 18.29
N ALA A 257 8.54 -7.80 17.58
CA ALA A 257 8.93 -9.06 16.98
C ALA A 257 10.24 -9.55 17.59
N THR A 258 10.41 -10.87 17.61
CA THR A 258 11.66 -11.53 17.92
C THR A 258 12.21 -12.14 16.65
N LEU A 259 13.45 -11.85 16.33
CA LEU A 259 14.20 -12.49 15.24
C LEU A 259 15.19 -13.47 15.87
N THR A 260 15.00 -14.75 15.59
CA THR A 260 15.86 -15.87 16.02
C THR A 260 16.62 -16.43 14.82
N GLN A 261 17.92 -16.57 14.93
CA GLN A 261 18.80 -17.13 13.89
C GLN A 261 19.82 -18.09 14.52
N PRO A 262 20.23 -19.17 13.82
CA PRO A 262 21.26 -20.07 14.31
C PRO A 262 22.57 -19.37 14.65
N GLY A 263 23.12 -19.65 15.82
CA GLY A 263 24.40 -19.08 16.26
C GLY A 263 24.40 -17.61 16.63
N GLN A 264 23.23 -16.98 16.71
CA GLN A 264 23.08 -15.58 17.13
C GLN A 264 22.06 -15.46 18.29
N PRO A 265 22.26 -14.49 19.19
CA PRO A 265 21.26 -14.23 20.22
C PRO A 265 19.97 -13.69 19.61
N ASP A 266 18.85 -13.99 20.25
CA ASP A 266 17.56 -13.46 19.88
C ASP A 266 17.56 -11.94 19.89
N ARG A 267 17.01 -11.34 18.84
CA ARG A 267 16.91 -9.88 18.69
C ARG A 267 15.47 -9.45 18.81
N ARG A 268 15.18 -8.62 19.78
CA ARG A 268 13.88 -7.97 19.91
C ARG A 268 13.83 -6.73 19.06
N LEU A 269 12.84 -6.66 18.18
CA LEU A 269 12.67 -5.61 17.17
C LEU A 269 11.30 -4.97 17.31
N THR A 270 11.22 -3.69 16.99
CA THR A 270 9.95 -3.00 16.84
C THR A 270 9.35 -3.31 15.47
N LEU A 271 8.17 -3.91 15.46
CA LEU A 271 7.44 -4.25 14.23
C LEU A 271 5.95 -3.94 14.42
N HIS A 272 5.63 -2.66 14.49
CA HIS A 272 4.25 -2.22 14.64
C HIS A 272 3.39 -2.58 13.43
N ARG A 273 2.09 -2.72 13.67
CA ARG A 273 1.13 -2.75 12.58
C ARG A 273 1.04 -1.36 11.99
N ARG A 274 1.25 -1.28 10.70
CA ARG A 274 1.16 -0.01 9.98
C ARG A 274 -0.30 0.45 9.91
N SER A 275 -0.52 1.71 10.23
CA SER A 275 -1.81 2.38 10.10
C SER A 275 -2.14 2.62 8.60
N ILE A 276 -3.40 2.97 8.31
CA ILE A 276 -3.80 3.40 6.96
C ILE A 276 -2.99 4.64 6.55
N ARG A 277 -2.81 5.58 7.48
CA ARG A 277 -1.96 6.76 7.30
C ARG A 277 -0.55 6.39 6.81
N ASP A 278 0.15 5.52 7.56
CA ASP A 278 1.54 5.17 7.24
C ASP A 278 1.66 4.48 5.88
N CYS A 279 0.64 3.66 5.54
CA CYS A 279 0.57 3.02 4.23
C CYS A 279 0.29 4.05 3.12
N LEU A 280 -0.63 4.98 3.35
CA LEU A 280 -0.98 6.01 2.37
C LEU A 280 0.21 6.96 2.11
N ILE A 281 0.94 7.37 3.15
CA ILE A 281 2.18 8.14 3.02
C ILE A 281 3.17 7.43 2.09
N GLU A 282 3.37 6.13 2.27
CA GLU A 282 4.29 5.35 1.42
C GLU A 282 3.80 5.27 -0.03
N GLU A 283 2.51 5.03 -0.25
CA GLU A 283 1.93 4.94 -1.58
C GLU A 283 1.95 6.28 -2.35
N LEU A 284 1.81 7.41 -1.66
CA LEU A 284 1.86 8.74 -2.27
C LEU A 284 3.30 9.21 -2.57
N ARG A 285 4.30 8.57 -1.98
CA ARG A 285 5.72 8.89 -2.20
C ARG A 285 6.20 8.46 -3.58
N ARG A 286 5.67 7.35 -4.11
CA ARG A 286 6.09 6.77 -5.38
C ARG A 286 4.86 6.36 -6.19
N LEU A 287 4.71 6.98 -7.36
CA LEU A 287 3.57 6.75 -8.23
C LEU A 287 3.84 5.76 -9.36
N ASP A 288 5.09 5.37 -9.56
CA ASP A 288 5.47 4.36 -10.55
C ASP A 288 4.87 2.99 -10.20
N PRO A 289 4.58 2.13 -11.19
CA PRO A 289 4.16 0.76 -10.97
C PRO A 289 5.13 -0.01 -10.07
N ASP A 290 4.60 -0.83 -9.15
CA ASP A 290 5.39 -1.70 -8.27
C ASP A 290 5.53 -3.08 -8.91
N GLU A 291 6.66 -3.31 -9.60
CA GLU A 291 6.97 -4.57 -10.26
C GLU A 291 7.01 -5.75 -9.30
N ILE A 292 7.48 -5.53 -8.07
CA ILE A 292 7.56 -6.60 -7.04
C ILE A 292 6.16 -6.99 -6.58
N TYR A 293 5.24 -6.02 -6.48
CA TYR A 293 3.84 -6.30 -6.20
C TYR A 293 3.20 -7.12 -7.33
N SER A 294 3.41 -6.72 -8.57
CA SER A 294 2.93 -7.43 -9.76
C SER A 294 3.42 -8.89 -9.78
N GLN A 295 4.73 -9.12 -9.62
CA GLN A 295 5.32 -10.45 -9.53
C GLN A 295 4.76 -11.26 -8.36
N THR A 296 4.49 -10.60 -7.23
CA THR A 296 3.89 -11.25 -6.05
C THR A 296 2.46 -11.72 -6.34
N LEU A 297 1.65 -10.91 -7.02
CA LEU A 297 0.31 -11.30 -7.42
C LEU A 297 0.31 -12.53 -8.35
N GLN A 298 1.24 -12.60 -9.28
CA GLN A 298 1.41 -13.76 -10.18
C GLN A 298 1.83 -15.03 -9.42
N ALA A 299 2.43 -14.89 -8.25
CA ALA A 299 2.86 -16.01 -7.42
C ALA A 299 1.77 -16.50 -6.43
N LEU A 300 0.63 -15.83 -6.31
CA LEU A 300 -0.46 -16.27 -5.42
C LEU A 300 -0.86 -17.74 -5.58
N PRO A 301 -0.99 -18.30 -6.80
CA PRO A 301 -1.34 -19.71 -6.98
C PRO A 301 -0.28 -20.71 -6.50
N LYS A 302 0.97 -20.27 -6.26
CA LYS A 302 2.08 -21.11 -5.82
C LYS A 302 2.12 -21.33 -4.31
N VAL A 303 1.23 -20.69 -3.56
CA VAL A 303 1.18 -20.80 -2.10
C VAL A 303 0.32 -21.97 -1.68
N GLU A 304 0.94 -22.91 -0.96
CA GLU A 304 0.23 -24.07 -0.42
C GLU A 304 -0.57 -23.68 0.84
N GLY A 305 -1.86 -24.02 0.88
CA GLY A 305 -2.71 -23.89 2.07
C GLY A 305 -2.47 -25.03 3.05
N GLY A 306 -1.77 -24.78 4.16
CA GLY A 306 -1.61 -25.74 5.26
C GLY A 306 -2.72 -25.56 6.32
N SER A 307 -3.40 -26.65 6.72
CA SER A 307 -4.21 -26.67 7.95
C SER A 307 -3.28 -26.80 9.15
N ALA A 308 -3.51 -26.01 10.21
CA ALA A 308 -2.83 -26.19 11.51
C ALA A 308 -3.20 -27.59 12.05
N GLY A 309 -2.29 -28.55 11.92
CA GLY A 309 -2.55 -29.89 12.45
C GLY A 309 -1.85 -31.08 11.79
N ALA A 310 -0.86 -30.90 10.94
CA ALA A 310 -0.04 -32.03 10.48
C ALA A 310 1.33 -32.02 11.16
N SER A 311 1.35 -32.38 12.43
CA SER A 311 2.53 -32.93 13.09
C SER A 311 2.88 -34.23 12.36
N THR A 312 3.93 -34.22 11.56
CA THR A 312 4.49 -35.43 10.93
C THR A 312 5.15 -36.29 11.96
N SER A 313 4.35 -37.12 12.63
CA SER A 313 4.85 -38.35 13.23
C SER A 313 5.16 -39.33 12.08
N ARG A 314 6.41 -39.36 11.65
CA ARG A 314 6.94 -40.47 10.88
C ARG A 314 6.99 -41.71 11.82
N ARG A 315 5.99 -42.57 11.73
CA ARG A 315 6.10 -43.95 12.16
C ARG A 315 6.30 -44.82 10.93
N GLY A 316 7.43 -45.54 11.00
CA GLY A 316 7.94 -46.36 9.96
C GLY A 316 7.16 -47.66 9.74
N THR A 317 7.48 -48.21 8.61
CA THR A 317 7.54 -49.65 8.23
C THR A 317 6.31 -50.53 8.44
N GLY A 318 5.78 -50.96 7.32
CA GLY A 318 4.85 -52.07 7.21
C GLY A 318 4.68 -52.49 5.76
N SER A 319 5.72 -53.19 5.25
CA SER A 319 5.63 -54.00 4.03
C SER A 319 4.44 -54.94 4.10
N ARG A 320 3.54 -54.91 3.15
CA ARG A 320 2.70 -56.04 2.77
C ARG A 320 2.48 -56.07 1.27
N THR A 321 3.29 -56.90 0.66
CA THR A 321 3.11 -57.55 -0.62
C THR A 321 1.70 -58.14 -0.76
N ARG A 322 0.99 -57.81 -1.80
CA ARG A 322 -0.08 -58.69 -2.30
C ARG A 322 -0.19 -58.62 -3.83
N THR A 323 0.01 -59.80 -4.36
CA THR A 323 0.11 -60.25 -5.74
C THR A 323 -1.23 -60.24 -6.50
N LYS A 324 -1.14 -59.90 -7.78
CA LYS A 324 -1.85 -60.39 -8.96
C LYS A 324 -3.42 -60.45 -8.99
N THR A 325 -4.04 -59.91 -9.99
CA THR A 325 -4.45 -60.70 -11.15
C THR A 325 -4.75 -59.81 -12.34
N ALA A 326 -4.31 -60.27 -13.51
CA ALA A 326 -4.51 -59.70 -14.83
C ALA A 326 -5.88 -60.11 -15.35
N THR A 327 -6.52 -59.26 -16.14
CA THR A 327 -7.39 -59.73 -17.23
C THR A 327 -7.33 -58.75 -18.42
N ALA A 328 -7.05 -59.36 -19.54
CA ALA A 328 -6.88 -58.77 -20.85
C ALA A 328 -8.23 -58.43 -21.51
N GLY A 329 -8.27 -57.42 -22.36
CA GLY A 329 -9.38 -57.17 -23.26
C GLY A 329 -8.94 -56.26 -24.43
N LYS A 330 -8.77 -56.92 -25.56
CA LYS A 330 -8.40 -56.42 -26.90
C LYS A 330 -9.46 -55.52 -27.52
N SER A 331 -9.05 -54.56 -28.32
CA SER A 331 -9.21 -54.42 -29.81
C SER A 331 -9.13 -52.96 -30.17
N ALA A 332 -8.20 -52.51 -30.96
CA ALA A 332 -8.07 -52.55 -32.40
C ALA A 332 -8.78 -51.39 -33.10
N GLY A 333 -8.00 -50.64 -33.86
CA GLY A 333 -8.44 -50.00 -35.09
C GLY A 333 -7.95 -48.56 -35.26
N ARG A 334 -6.85 -48.38 -35.92
CA ARG A 334 -6.52 -47.93 -37.28
C ARG A 334 -6.64 -46.41 -37.46
N ALA A 335 -5.56 -45.73 -37.68
CA ALA A 335 -4.76 -45.50 -38.89
C ALA A 335 -5.05 -44.18 -39.62
N GLY A 336 -3.99 -43.53 -39.98
CA GLY A 336 -3.84 -42.61 -41.09
C GLY A 336 -3.62 -41.16 -40.67
N GLY A 337 -2.58 -40.44 -40.94
CA GLY A 337 -1.48 -40.57 -41.83
C GLY A 337 -0.93 -39.18 -42.14
N LYS A 338 0.37 -39.11 -42.16
CA LYS A 338 1.28 -38.28 -42.99
C LYS A 338 1.26 -36.75 -42.93
N THR A 339 2.39 -36.20 -42.40
CA THR A 339 3.58 -35.63 -43.11
C THR A 339 3.40 -34.26 -43.70
N THR A 340 4.21 -33.33 -43.31
CA THR A 340 5.43 -32.71 -43.93
C THR A 340 5.82 -31.50 -43.10
N ALA A 341 6.91 -31.38 -42.49
CA ALA A 341 8.31 -31.06 -42.83
C ALA A 341 8.52 -29.67 -43.45
N ARG A 342 9.56 -29.04 -42.88
CA ARG A 342 10.42 -27.91 -43.37
C ARG A 342 9.96 -26.51 -43.03
N THR A 343 10.79 -25.56 -42.62
CA THR A 343 12.25 -25.38 -42.66
C THR A 343 12.66 -24.24 -41.73
N ALA A 344 13.84 -24.31 -41.23
CA ALA A 344 14.63 -23.35 -40.50
C ALA A 344 14.95 -22.08 -41.27
N ALA A 345 15.18 -20.97 -40.56
CA ALA A 345 16.21 -19.95 -40.84
C ALA A 345 16.19 -18.99 -39.63
N ALA A 346 17.17 -18.95 -38.76
CA ALA A 346 18.46 -18.28 -38.84
C ALA A 346 18.34 -16.80 -38.47
N ALA A 347 18.94 -16.47 -37.32
CA ALA A 347 19.26 -15.13 -36.87
C ALA A 347 20.33 -14.45 -37.77
N PRO A 348 20.54 -13.17 -37.65
CA PRO A 348 21.90 -12.73 -37.46
C PRO A 348 22.09 -11.78 -36.29
N ALA A 349 23.22 -12.02 -35.64
CA ALA A 349 23.91 -11.14 -34.72
C ALA A 349 24.65 -10.00 -35.52
N ALA A 350 25.03 -9.01 -34.75
CA ALA A 350 26.17 -8.11 -34.88
C ALA A 350 25.72 -6.67 -34.64
N THR A 351 26.41 -5.74 -34.00
CA THR A 351 27.80 -5.53 -33.60
C THR A 351 27.82 -4.23 -32.82
N SER A 352 28.60 -4.17 -31.77
CA SER A 352 29.09 -2.91 -31.17
C SER A 352 30.19 -2.29 -32.03
N PRO A 353 30.49 -1.02 -31.88
CA PRO A 353 31.84 -0.55 -31.57
C PRO A 353 31.84 0.55 -30.50
N VAL A 354 32.62 0.48 -29.49
CA VAL A 354 34.01 0.85 -29.13
C VAL A 354 34.44 2.27 -29.48
N ALA A 355 34.76 2.96 -28.36
CA ALA A 355 35.85 3.90 -28.08
C ALA A 355 35.82 5.33 -28.61
N GLY A 356 36.09 6.23 -27.69
CA GLY A 356 36.53 7.61 -27.91
C GLY A 356 36.90 8.30 -26.61
N THR A 357 38.14 8.19 -26.24
CA THR A 357 38.92 8.86 -25.19
C THR A 357 38.86 10.38 -25.25
N GLY A 358 38.81 11.04 -24.09
CA GLY A 358 38.98 12.49 -24.00
C GLY A 358 39.18 12.96 -22.55
N THR A 359 40.40 12.93 -22.10
CA THR A 359 40.96 13.51 -20.88
C THR A 359 40.97 15.05 -20.95
N THR A 360 40.61 15.75 -19.86
CA THR A 360 41.29 16.98 -19.37
C THR A 360 40.69 17.37 -18.01
N ARG A 361 41.42 17.20 -17.02
CA ARG A 361 42.19 17.99 -16.05
C ARG A 361 41.54 19.26 -15.50
N SER A 362 41.29 19.19 -14.16
CA SER A 362 41.68 20.12 -13.12
C SER A 362 41.11 21.54 -13.06
N ARG A 363 40.40 21.88 -11.99
CA ARG A 363 40.82 22.95 -11.06
C ARG A 363 40.06 22.91 -9.73
N ARG A 364 40.84 22.79 -8.69
CA ARG A 364 40.50 23.09 -7.27
C ARG A 364 40.29 24.61 -7.09
N THR A 365 39.33 24.99 -6.23
CA THR A 365 39.43 26.11 -5.27
C THR A 365 38.31 25.89 -4.26
N ALA A 366 38.57 25.47 -3.05
CA ALA A 366 38.89 26.26 -1.84
C ALA A 366 37.64 26.74 -1.10
N GLU A 367 37.38 26.08 0.03
CA GLU A 367 36.55 26.53 1.15
C GLU A 367 37.01 27.93 1.66
N PRO A 368 36.17 28.64 2.41
CA PRO A 368 36.59 29.01 3.76
C PRO A 368 35.56 28.73 4.85
N LYS A 369 36.09 28.31 5.98
CA LYS A 369 35.50 28.12 7.30
C LYS A 369 35.51 29.42 8.10
N PRO A 370 34.95 29.46 9.34
CA PRO A 370 34.09 30.50 9.87
C PRO A 370 34.80 31.47 10.83
N SER A 371 34.22 32.62 11.11
CA SER A 371 34.67 33.50 12.19
C SER A 371 33.66 33.55 13.35
N ARG A 372 34.20 33.28 14.51
CA ARG A 372 33.69 33.50 15.86
C ARG A 372 33.73 34.98 16.25
N ARG A 373 32.94 35.32 17.26
CA ARG A 373 32.93 36.40 18.26
C ARG A 373 31.72 37.33 18.06
N GLY A 374 31.00 37.70 19.11
CA GLY A 374 31.28 37.78 20.51
C GLY A 374 30.02 38.13 21.30
N SER A 375 30.15 37.88 22.53
CA SER A 375 29.34 38.09 23.71
C SER A 375 29.04 39.56 24.04
N THR A 376 27.88 39.82 24.69
CA THR A 376 27.65 40.67 25.87
C THR A 376 26.16 40.56 26.23
N ALA A 377 25.77 40.00 27.33
CA ALA A 377 25.71 40.44 28.70
C ALA A 377 24.54 41.40 29.01
N ALA A 378 23.62 40.86 29.79
CA ALA A 378 22.91 41.40 30.94
C ALA A 378 21.99 42.62 30.81
N ALA A 379 20.73 42.43 31.23
CA ALA A 379 20.22 43.20 32.37
C ALA A 379 18.87 42.68 32.87
N ARG A 380 18.84 42.49 34.14
CA ARG A 380 17.67 42.19 34.99
C ARG A 380 16.74 43.42 35.09
N SER A 381 15.43 43.22 35.24
CA SER A 381 14.72 43.97 36.27
C SER A 381 13.47 43.23 36.72
N ARG A 382 13.39 43.11 38.02
CA ARG A 382 12.25 42.67 38.85
C ARG A 382 11.33 43.87 39.11
N SER A 383 10.02 43.62 39.25
CA SER A 383 9.09 44.20 40.23
C SER A 383 7.76 43.51 40.10
N ARG A 384 7.32 42.73 41.02
CA ARG A 384 6.72 42.89 42.34
C ARG A 384 5.32 43.54 42.30
N ALA A 385 4.30 42.68 42.40
CA ALA A 385 3.25 42.57 43.40
C ALA A 385 2.40 43.81 43.76
N LYS A 386 1.07 43.61 43.79
CA LYS A 386 0.16 43.78 44.95
C LYS A 386 -1.29 43.59 44.46
N ASN A 387 -2.00 42.61 44.98
CA ASN A 387 -3.05 42.60 46.01
C ASN A 387 -4.17 43.67 45.86
N GLY A 388 -5.36 43.18 45.94
CA GLY A 388 -6.61 43.92 46.24
C GLY A 388 -7.77 43.04 45.92
N GLU A 389 -8.26 42.42 46.87
CA GLU A 389 -9.41 41.93 47.53
C GLU A 389 -10.71 42.74 47.30
N ASP A 390 -11.81 41.99 47.41
CA ASP A 390 -13.17 42.34 47.90
C ASP A 390 -14.14 42.96 46.87
N THR A 391 -15.34 42.56 46.74
CA THR A 391 -16.49 42.17 47.57
C THR A 391 -17.69 41.84 46.66
N ALA A 392 -18.36 40.81 46.94
CA ALA A 392 -19.77 40.51 47.09
C ALA A 392 -20.85 41.55 46.65
N GLY A 393 -21.94 40.98 46.14
CA GLY A 393 -23.28 41.57 45.99
C GLY A 393 -23.99 41.00 44.79
N GLU A 394 -24.71 39.94 44.87
CA GLU A 394 -26.12 39.71 45.23
C GLU A 394 -27.14 40.52 44.46
N GLN A 395 -28.07 39.78 43.87
CA GLN A 395 -29.47 40.09 43.53
C GLN A 395 -29.79 40.78 42.21
N GLY A 396 -30.64 40.06 41.48
CA GLY A 396 -31.54 40.51 40.44
C GLY A 396 -31.86 39.39 39.48
#